data_1c677cc661cc034810290abea848d145
#
_entry.id   1c677cc661cc034810290abea848d145
#
_cell.length_a   1.000
_cell.length_b   1.000
_cell.length_c   1.000
_cell.angle_alpha   90.00
_cell.angle_beta   90.00
_cell.angle_gamma   90.00
#
_symmetry.space_group_name_H-M   'P 1'
#
loop_
_entity.id
_entity.type
_entity.pdbx_description
1 polymer ?
#
loop_
_entity_poly.entity_id
_entity_poly.type
_entity_poly.pdbx_seq_one_letter_code
_entity_poly.pdbx_strand_id
1 'polypeptide(L)'
;DWSSDVCSSDLEKITSFTIDHIKLQPGLYVSRKDKVGAETVTTFDLRLTKPNDEPVMNTAEVHTIEHLAATYLRNEPTWKDKVLYFGPMGCRTGFYLLLTGDYTSKDVVPLVLDCFRFIRDYRGDVPGASPKDCGNYLDMNLSMANYWGRKYAALLENIDDNRLVYPE
;
A
#
# COMPACT_ATOMS: atom_id res chain seq x y z
N ASP A 1 24.20 -24.12 -10.23
CA ASP A 1 24.37 -24.21 -8.79
C ASP A 1 24.43 -22.78 -8.22
N TRP A 2 23.36 -22.34 -7.58
CA TRP A 2 23.16 -21.00 -6.99
C TRP A 2 23.89 -20.86 -5.66
N SER A 3 24.88 -21.65 -5.44
CA SER A 3 25.17 -21.96 -4.04
C SER A 3 26.26 -21.11 -3.50
N SER A 4 27.05 -20.67 -3.43
CA SER A 4 28.03 -20.29 -2.36
C SER A 4 28.88 -19.05 -2.61
N ASP A 5 28.87 -18.55 -3.84
CA ASP A 5 29.80 -17.46 -4.20
C ASP A 5 29.13 -16.18 -4.74
N VAL A 6 27.76 -16.07 -4.63
CA VAL A 6 27.06 -14.86 -5.06
C VAL A 6 27.19 -13.79 -3.98
N CYS A 7 28.05 -12.82 -4.20
CA CYS A 7 28.10 -11.61 -3.38
C CYS A 7 26.89 -10.70 -3.72
N SER A 8 26.38 -9.95 -2.76
CA SER A 8 25.28 -9.00 -2.98
C SER A 8 25.59 -7.95 -4.06
N SER A 9 26.88 -7.71 -4.35
CA SER A 9 27.33 -6.83 -5.45
C SER A 9 27.10 -7.38 -6.85
N ASP A 10 26.91 -8.70 -6.96
CA ASP A 10 26.78 -9.39 -8.26
C ASP A 10 25.30 -9.52 -8.70
N LEU A 11 24.37 -9.10 -7.85
CA LEU A 11 22.94 -9.12 -8.10
C LEU A 11 22.45 -7.77 -8.62
N GLU A 12 21.60 -7.81 -9.65
CA GLU A 12 20.91 -6.61 -10.10
C GLU A 12 19.93 -6.12 -9.03
N LYS A 13 19.90 -4.81 -8.79
CA LYS A 13 18.92 -4.21 -7.87
C LYS A 13 17.51 -4.36 -8.42
N ILE A 14 16.60 -4.85 -7.58
CA ILE A 14 15.17 -4.85 -7.88
C ILE A 14 14.63 -3.41 -7.90
N THR A 15 13.54 -3.17 -8.63
CA THR A 15 12.95 -1.83 -8.85
C THR A 15 12.73 -1.06 -7.53
N SER A 16 12.23 -1.72 -6.48
CA SER A 16 11.99 -1.08 -5.19
C SER A 16 13.25 -0.58 -4.48
N PHE A 17 14.44 -1.10 -4.84
CA PHE A 17 15.72 -0.65 -4.28
C PHE A 17 16.38 0.46 -5.09
N THR A 18 15.81 0.84 -6.23
CA THR A 18 16.31 1.95 -7.06
C THR A 18 15.71 3.31 -6.67
N ILE A 19 14.66 3.32 -5.85
CA ILE A 19 14.01 4.53 -5.36
C ILE A 19 14.87 5.16 -4.26
N ASP A 20 15.10 6.47 -4.33
CA ASP A 20 15.80 7.21 -3.29
C ASP A 20 14.91 7.38 -2.04
N HIS A 21 15.06 6.46 -1.08
CA HIS A 21 14.29 6.47 0.16
C HIS A 21 14.66 7.60 1.12
N ILE A 22 15.75 8.32 0.88
CA ILE A 22 16.11 9.52 1.67
C ILE A 22 15.24 10.70 1.25
N LYS A 23 14.99 10.84 -0.06
CA LYS A 23 14.16 11.90 -0.61
C LYS A 23 12.66 11.58 -0.59
N LEU A 24 12.30 10.30 -0.53
CA LEU A 24 10.92 9.82 -0.63
C LEU A 24 10.04 10.39 0.49
N GLN A 25 8.94 11.04 0.10
CA GLN A 25 7.93 11.57 1.02
C GLN A 25 6.69 10.67 1.09
N PRO A 26 5.86 10.79 2.12
CA PRO A 26 4.52 10.21 2.08
C PRO A 26 3.75 10.71 0.86
N GLY A 27 3.08 9.80 0.16
CA GLY A 27 2.42 10.11 -1.11
C GLY A 27 1.77 8.87 -1.74
N LEU A 28 1.41 9.01 -2.99
CA LEU A 28 0.81 7.94 -3.80
C LEU A 28 1.52 7.90 -5.16
N TYR A 29 2.26 6.83 -5.40
CA TYR A 29 3.16 6.75 -6.53
C TYR A 29 2.85 5.55 -7.43
N VAL A 30 3.07 5.69 -8.74
CA VAL A 30 3.21 4.52 -9.61
C VAL A 30 4.59 3.92 -9.35
N SER A 31 4.62 2.72 -8.77
CA SER A 31 5.87 2.02 -8.50
C SER A 31 6.44 1.40 -9.79
N ARG A 32 5.60 0.69 -10.53
CA ARG A 32 5.94 0.11 -11.82
C ARG A 32 4.71 -0.27 -12.61
N LYS A 33 4.92 -0.51 -13.92
CA LYS A 33 3.93 -1.06 -14.83
C LYS A 33 4.51 -2.30 -15.50
N ASP A 34 3.79 -3.41 -15.40
CA ASP A 34 4.21 -4.69 -15.99
C ASP A 34 3.25 -5.10 -17.10
N LYS A 35 3.80 -5.64 -18.19
CA LYS A 35 3.00 -6.27 -19.24
C LYS A 35 2.82 -7.75 -18.93
N VAL A 36 1.55 -8.19 -18.93
CA VAL A 36 1.16 -9.58 -18.71
C VAL A 36 0.27 -10.00 -19.88
N GLY A 37 0.86 -10.62 -20.90
CA GLY A 37 0.17 -10.84 -22.18
C GLY A 37 -0.21 -9.52 -22.84
N ALA A 38 -1.50 -9.36 -23.15
CA ALA A 38 -2.04 -8.13 -23.73
C ALA A 38 -2.37 -7.04 -22.69
N GLU A 39 -2.40 -7.42 -21.41
CA GLU A 39 -2.80 -6.55 -20.31
C GLU A 39 -1.62 -5.82 -19.69
N THR A 40 -1.93 -4.72 -19.00
CA THR A 40 -0.99 -4.00 -18.13
C THR A 40 -1.42 -4.19 -16.68
N VAL A 41 -0.45 -4.38 -15.81
CA VAL A 41 -0.65 -4.33 -14.35
C VAL A 41 0.09 -3.11 -13.82
N THR A 42 -0.64 -2.20 -13.16
CA THR A 42 -0.04 -1.04 -12.50
C THR A 42 0.07 -1.33 -11.00
N THR A 43 1.28 -1.20 -10.46
CA THR A 43 1.58 -1.30 -9.03
C THR A 43 1.71 0.10 -8.46
N PHE A 44 0.90 0.41 -7.44
CA PHE A 44 0.95 1.67 -6.71
C PHE A 44 1.64 1.48 -5.36
N ASP A 45 2.46 2.46 -5.01
CA ASP A 45 3.10 2.64 -3.71
C ASP A 45 2.27 3.64 -2.91
N LEU A 46 1.57 3.14 -1.88
CA LEU A 46 0.84 3.96 -0.93
C LEU A 46 1.75 4.24 0.27
N ARG A 47 2.50 5.32 0.20
CA ARG A 47 3.49 5.66 1.23
C ARG A 47 2.87 6.51 2.33
N LEU A 48 2.69 5.92 3.53
CA LEU A 48 2.03 6.55 4.66
C LEU A 48 2.98 7.33 5.56
N THR A 49 4.23 6.86 5.67
CA THR A 49 5.25 7.49 6.52
C THR A 49 6.50 7.83 5.71
N LYS A 50 7.20 8.88 6.11
CA LYS A 50 8.49 9.23 5.52
C LYS A 50 9.53 8.18 5.92
N PRO A 51 10.13 7.46 4.96
CA PRO A 51 11.12 6.43 5.26
C PRO A 51 12.30 6.97 6.07
N ASN A 52 12.73 6.18 7.07
CA ASN A 52 13.89 6.47 7.92
C ASN A 52 13.84 7.78 8.72
N ASP A 53 12.68 8.45 8.79
CA ASP A 53 12.49 9.73 9.46
C ASP A 53 11.30 9.68 10.44
N GLU A 54 10.14 9.19 10.00
CA GLU A 54 8.97 9.01 10.85
C GLU A 54 8.93 7.60 11.47
N PRO A 55 8.26 7.43 12.63
CA PRO A 55 7.95 6.10 13.16
C PRO A 55 7.14 5.27 12.15
N VAL A 56 7.47 4.00 12.06
CA VAL A 56 6.73 3.06 11.21
C VAL A 56 5.46 2.56 11.91
N MET A 57 4.50 2.02 11.14
CA MET A 57 3.33 1.35 11.66
C MET A 57 3.74 0.06 12.40
N ASN A 58 3.03 -0.29 13.49
CA ASN A 58 3.20 -1.58 14.14
C ASN A 58 2.47 -2.69 13.37
N THR A 59 2.80 -3.95 13.66
CA THR A 59 2.27 -5.11 12.93
C THR A 59 0.74 -5.19 12.99
N ALA A 60 0.15 -5.00 14.17
CA ALA A 60 -1.31 -5.03 14.36
C ALA A 60 -2.03 -3.90 13.60
N GLU A 61 -1.42 -2.74 13.48
CA GLU A 61 -1.94 -1.61 12.71
C GLU A 61 -1.96 -1.92 11.22
N VAL A 62 -0.83 -2.40 10.71
CA VAL A 62 -0.65 -2.82 9.32
C VAL A 62 -1.63 -3.92 8.96
N HIS A 63 -1.76 -4.94 9.80
CA HIS A 63 -2.67 -6.07 9.59
C HIS A 63 -4.14 -5.64 9.57
N THR A 64 -4.53 -4.74 10.49
CA THR A 64 -5.89 -4.19 10.51
C THR A 64 -6.19 -3.38 9.24
N ILE A 65 -5.26 -2.52 8.81
CA ILE A 65 -5.41 -1.74 7.56
C ILE A 65 -5.53 -2.67 6.36
N GLU A 66 -4.73 -3.74 6.30
CA GLU A 66 -4.79 -4.72 5.21
C GLU A 66 -6.20 -5.33 5.11
N HIS A 67 -6.76 -5.84 6.22
CA HIS A 67 -8.10 -6.41 6.24
C HIS A 67 -9.18 -5.42 5.81
N LEU A 68 -9.15 -4.20 6.34
CA LEU A 68 -10.13 -3.15 6.01
C LEU A 68 -10.03 -2.70 4.55
N ALA A 69 -8.81 -2.42 4.07
CA ALA A 69 -8.60 -1.99 2.69
C ALA A 69 -8.94 -3.08 1.69
N ALA A 70 -8.51 -4.32 1.93
CA ALA A 70 -8.84 -5.44 1.05
C ALA A 70 -10.36 -5.67 0.96
N THR A 71 -11.07 -5.54 2.09
CA THR A 71 -12.53 -5.63 2.14
C THR A 71 -13.18 -4.49 1.35
N TYR A 72 -12.76 -3.25 1.58
CA TYR A 72 -13.27 -2.08 0.86
C TYR A 72 -13.06 -2.20 -0.65
N LEU A 73 -11.82 -2.41 -1.08
CA LEU A 73 -11.44 -2.43 -2.49
C LEU A 73 -12.16 -3.51 -3.29
N ARG A 74 -12.38 -4.69 -2.69
CA ARG A 74 -13.10 -5.79 -3.35
C ARG A 74 -14.62 -5.66 -3.32
N ASN A 75 -15.15 -4.68 -2.61
CA ASN A 75 -16.58 -4.34 -2.59
C ASN A 75 -16.87 -3.01 -3.30
N GLU A 76 -15.86 -2.25 -3.73
CA GLU A 76 -16.04 -0.99 -4.45
C GLU A 76 -16.57 -1.29 -5.87
N PRO A 77 -17.76 -0.78 -6.27
CA PRO A 77 -18.45 -1.23 -7.49
C PRO A 77 -17.65 -1.04 -8.78
N THR A 78 -16.86 0.03 -8.89
CA THR A 78 -16.13 0.40 -10.11
C THR A 78 -14.81 -0.34 -10.25
N TRP A 79 -14.14 -0.62 -9.14
CA TRP A 79 -12.75 -1.09 -9.13
C TRP A 79 -12.57 -2.56 -8.72
N LYS A 80 -13.56 -3.18 -8.07
CA LYS A 80 -13.46 -4.54 -7.50
C LYS A 80 -12.88 -5.59 -8.46
N ASP A 81 -13.29 -5.53 -9.74
CA ASP A 81 -12.86 -6.50 -10.75
C ASP A 81 -11.44 -6.20 -11.31
N LYS A 82 -10.87 -5.07 -10.95
CA LYS A 82 -9.53 -4.64 -11.35
C LYS A 82 -8.50 -4.85 -10.26
N VAL A 83 -8.92 -5.05 -9.01
CA VAL A 83 -8.02 -5.24 -7.87
C VAL A 83 -7.41 -6.63 -7.91
N LEU A 84 -6.10 -6.69 -8.07
CA LEU A 84 -5.33 -7.94 -7.99
C LEU A 84 -4.83 -8.21 -6.57
N TYR A 85 -4.28 -7.20 -5.92
CA TYR A 85 -3.67 -7.36 -4.61
C TYR A 85 -3.61 -6.02 -3.86
N PHE A 86 -3.79 -6.09 -2.56
CA PHE A 86 -3.45 -5.04 -1.60
C PHE A 86 -2.71 -5.68 -0.43
N GLY A 87 -1.57 -5.13 -0.05
CA GLY A 87 -0.82 -5.68 1.07
C GLY A 87 0.33 -4.78 1.52
N PRO A 88 0.84 -5.00 2.75
CA PRO A 88 1.85 -4.15 3.36
C PRO A 88 3.24 -4.37 2.77
N MET A 89 4.05 -3.32 2.85
CA MET A 89 5.49 -3.41 2.65
C MET A 89 6.16 -3.95 3.91
N GLY A 90 7.19 -4.77 3.75
CA GLY A 90 7.94 -5.33 4.87
C GLY A 90 8.58 -4.28 5.79
N CYS A 91 8.91 -3.10 5.27
CA CYS A 91 9.43 -1.96 6.04
C CYS A 91 8.34 -1.23 6.88
N ARG A 92 7.08 -1.56 6.70
CA ARG A 92 5.93 -1.00 7.41
C ARG A 92 5.76 0.52 7.28
N THR A 93 6.21 1.08 6.16
CA THR A 93 6.04 2.50 5.84
C THR A 93 4.88 2.76 4.89
N GLY A 94 4.30 1.70 4.32
CA GLY A 94 3.21 1.81 3.36
C GLY A 94 2.70 0.46 2.86
N PHE A 95 1.92 0.52 1.79
CA PHE A 95 1.26 -0.62 1.17
C PHE A 95 1.46 -0.60 -0.34
N TYR A 96 1.33 -1.76 -0.97
CA TYR A 96 1.18 -1.89 -2.42
C TYR A 96 -0.27 -2.18 -2.80
N LEU A 97 -0.75 -1.50 -3.83
CA LEU A 97 -2.00 -1.78 -4.53
C LEU A 97 -1.68 -2.15 -5.97
N LEU A 98 -2.10 -3.32 -6.41
CA LEU A 98 -1.96 -3.79 -7.79
C LEU A 98 -3.32 -3.78 -8.47
N LEU A 99 -3.39 -3.10 -9.63
CA LEU A 99 -4.59 -3.02 -10.46
C LEU A 99 -4.31 -3.51 -11.88
N THR A 100 -5.26 -4.24 -12.46
CA THR A 100 -5.25 -4.46 -13.91
C THR A 100 -5.65 -3.19 -14.64
N GLY A 101 -4.87 -2.80 -15.62
CA GLY A 101 -5.03 -1.58 -16.40
C GLY A 101 -3.81 -0.67 -16.31
N ASP A 102 -3.79 0.32 -17.20
CA ASP A 102 -2.73 1.33 -17.28
C ASP A 102 -3.24 2.64 -16.66
N TYR A 103 -2.78 2.94 -15.45
CA TYR A 103 -3.24 4.09 -14.67
C TYR A 103 -2.08 4.97 -14.23
N THR A 104 -2.39 6.26 -14.04
CA THR A 104 -1.53 7.22 -13.34
C THR A 104 -1.88 7.26 -11.85
N SER A 105 -1.00 7.85 -11.04
CA SER A 105 -1.32 8.09 -9.63
C SER A 105 -2.58 8.94 -9.44
N LYS A 106 -2.79 9.96 -10.30
CA LYS A 106 -3.98 10.84 -10.25
C LYS A 106 -5.29 10.08 -10.47
N ASP A 107 -5.28 9.08 -11.33
CA ASP A 107 -6.48 8.29 -11.64
C ASP A 107 -7.01 7.53 -10.42
N VAL A 108 -6.13 7.14 -9.51
CA VAL A 108 -6.47 6.31 -8.34
C VAL A 108 -6.54 7.07 -7.02
N VAL A 109 -6.17 8.37 -7.00
CA VAL A 109 -6.32 9.20 -5.79
C VAL A 109 -7.73 9.13 -5.21
N PRO A 110 -8.83 9.27 -5.97
CA PRO A 110 -10.18 9.20 -5.42
C PRO A 110 -10.47 7.84 -4.76
N LEU A 111 -10.11 6.74 -5.42
CA LEU A 111 -10.28 5.38 -4.88
C LEU A 111 -9.56 5.19 -3.55
N VAL A 112 -8.28 5.57 -3.52
CA VAL A 112 -7.43 5.39 -2.33
C VAL A 112 -7.89 6.31 -1.21
N LEU A 113 -8.26 7.56 -1.52
CA LEU A 113 -8.81 8.50 -0.55
C LEU A 113 -10.07 7.95 0.12
N ASP A 114 -11.03 7.46 -0.67
CA ASP A 114 -12.28 6.93 -0.12
C ASP A 114 -12.04 5.63 0.68
N CYS A 115 -11.10 4.79 0.25
CA CYS A 115 -10.67 3.62 1.02
C CYS A 115 -10.12 4.03 2.40
N PHE A 116 -9.25 5.04 2.46
CA PHE A 116 -8.66 5.48 3.72
C PHE A 116 -9.62 6.32 4.58
N ARG A 117 -10.61 6.98 3.98
CA ARG A 117 -11.76 7.54 4.72
C ARG A 117 -12.60 6.44 5.36
N PHE A 118 -12.87 5.36 4.64
CA PHE A 118 -13.53 4.18 5.19
C PHE A 118 -12.75 3.61 6.39
N ILE A 119 -11.43 3.44 6.28
CA ILE A 119 -10.58 2.97 7.38
C ILE A 119 -10.62 3.94 8.57
N ARG A 120 -10.54 5.25 8.33
CA ARG A 120 -10.65 6.29 9.36
C ARG A 120 -11.92 6.18 10.19
N ASP A 121 -13.03 5.93 9.50
CA ASP A 121 -14.38 6.01 10.10
C ASP A 121 -14.92 4.64 10.53
N TYR A 122 -14.20 3.56 10.22
CA TYR A 122 -14.65 2.21 10.54
C TYR A 122 -14.83 1.99 12.04
N ARG A 123 -15.93 1.30 12.40
CA ARG A 123 -16.28 0.90 13.76
C ARG A 123 -16.81 -0.53 13.74
N GLY A 124 -16.58 -1.24 14.83
CA GLY A 124 -17.02 -2.62 14.98
C GLY A 124 -15.89 -3.63 14.75
N ASP A 125 -16.26 -4.88 14.57
CA ASP A 125 -15.29 -5.98 14.40
C ASP A 125 -14.57 -5.87 13.07
N VAL A 126 -13.25 -6.10 13.08
CA VAL A 126 -12.45 -6.09 11.85
C VAL A 126 -12.86 -7.28 10.98
N PRO A 127 -13.21 -7.06 9.70
CA PRO A 127 -13.60 -8.14 8.79
C PRO A 127 -12.52 -9.23 8.72
N GLY A 128 -12.93 -10.50 8.80
CA GLY A 128 -12.02 -11.63 8.73
C GLY A 128 -11.13 -11.83 9.98
N ALA A 129 -11.30 -11.06 11.04
CA ALA A 129 -10.56 -11.23 12.29
C ALA A 129 -11.14 -12.36 13.14
N SER A 130 -11.13 -13.57 12.60
CA SER A 130 -11.57 -14.79 13.29
C SER A 130 -10.54 -15.90 13.12
N PRO A 131 -10.50 -16.87 14.05
CA PRO A 131 -9.54 -17.99 13.94
C PRO A 131 -9.75 -18.87 12.72
N LYS A 132 -10.93 -18.81 12.09
CA LYS A 132 -11.24 -19.55 10.86
C LYS A 132 -10.74 -18.80 9.62
N ASP A 133 -10.76 -17.48 9.64
CA ASP A 133 -10.57 -16.65 8.45
C ASP A 133 -9.16 -16.05 8.37
N CYS A 134 -8.44 -15.95 9.49
CA CYS A 134 -7.12 -15.33 9.57
C CYS A 134 -6.15 -16.17 10.41
N GLY A 135 -4.93 -16.33 9.91
CA GLY A 135 -3.88 -17.07 10.60
C GLY A 135 -3.34 -16.41 11.87
N ASN A 136 -3.63 -15.12 12.09
CA ASN A 136 -3.20 -14.36 13.28
C ASN A 136 -4.26 -13.32 13.67
N TYR A 137 -5.48 -13.77 13.88
CA TYR A 137 -6.67 -12.93 14.04
C TYR A 137 -6.64 -12.00 15.28
N LEU A 138 -5.81 -12.30 16.28
CA LEU A 138 -5.66 -11.50 17.50
C LEU A 138 -4.72 -10.28 17.30
N ASP A 139 -3.91 -10.29 16.25
CA ASP A 139 -2.96 -9.20 15.96
C ASP A 139 -3.64 -8.05 15.21
N MET A 140 -4.59 -7.39 15.89
CA MET A 140 -5.39 -6.30 15.35
C MET A 140 -5.35 -5.08 16.27
N ASN A 141 -5.34 -3.88 15.68
CA ASN A 141 -5.43 -2.60 16.39
C ASN A 141 -6.26 -1.61 15.58
N LEU A 142 -7.59 -1.62 15.78
CA LEU A 142 -8.51 -0.78 15.02
C LEU A 142 -8.32 0.72 15.32
N SER A 143 -8.09 1.09 16.57
CA SER A 143 -7.94 2.51 16.92
C SER A 143 -6.72 3.14 16.24
N MET A 144 -5.61 2.41 16.14
CA MET A 144 -4.43 2.87 15.42
C MET A 144 -4.61 2.80 13.90
N ALA A 145 -5.33 1.82 13.37
CA ALA A 145 -5.71 1.80 11.95
C ALA A 145 -6.56 3.03 11.59
N ASN A 146 -7.52 3.42 12.45
CA ASN A 146 -8.29 4.67 12.27
C ASN A 146 -7.37 5.91 12.28
N TYR A 147 -6.36 5.95 13.15
CA TYR A 147 -5.36 7.03 13.18
C TYR A 147 -4.60 7.16 11.85
N TRP A 148 -4.07 6.04 11.36
CA TRP A 148 -3.34 6.01 10.07
C TRP A 148 -4.27 6.33 8.90
N GLY A 149 -5.51 5.85 8.94
CA GLY A 149 -6.56 6.19 7.98
C GLY A 149 -6.80 7.69 7.92
N ARG A 150 -6.90 8.35 9.08
CA ARG A 150 -7.07 9.81 9.17
C ARG A 150 -5.86 10.56 8.62
N LYS A 151 -4.65 10.15 9.04
CA LYS A 151 -3.41 10.79 8.61
C LYS A 151 -3.24 10.73 7.09
N TYR A 152 -3.45 9.57 6.50
CA TYR A 152 -3.24 9.39 5.07
C TYR A 152 -4.37 9.99 4.22
N ALA A 153 -5.63 9.89 4.66
CA ALA A 153 -6.75 10.57 3.99
C ALA A 153 -6.53 12.11 3.96
N ALA A 154 -6.08 12.71 5.06
CA ALA A 154 -5.76 14.14 5.11
C ALA A 154 -4.65 14.54 4.14
N LEU A 155 -3.63 13.68 3.96
CA LEU A 155 -2.59 13.88 2.94
C LEU A 155 -3.19 13.86 1.52
N LEU A 156 -4.03 12.86 1.21
CA LEU A 156 -4.59 12.66 -0.11
C LEU A 156 -5.62 13.74 -0.50
N GLU A 157 -6.33 14.30 0.47
CA GLU A 157 -7.33 15.37 0.22
C GLU A 157 -6.73 16.61 -0.45
N ASN A 158 -5.46 16.91 -0.17
CA ASN A 158 -4.74 18.07 -0.69
C ASN A 158 -3.36 17.67 -1.21
N ILE A 159 -3.28 16.55 -1.93
CA ILE A 159 -2.00 16.01 -2.37
C ILE A 159 -1.37 16.84 -3.48
N ASP A 160 -0.12 17.23 -3.29
CA ASP A 160 0.68 17.93 -4.27
C ASP A 160 1.18 16.99 -5.37
N ASP A 161 1.35 17.50 -6.58
CA ASP A 161 1.86 16.72 -7.73
C ASP A 161 3.23 16.07 -7.48
N ASN A 162 4.09 16.71 -6.69
CA ASN A 162 5.39 16.16 -6.29
C ASN A 162 5.31 14.95 -5.34
N ARG A 163 4.12 14.64 -4.82
CA ARG A 163 3.83 13.44 -4.02
C ARG A 163 3.10 12.35 -4.80
N LEU A 164 3.00 12.53 -6.11
CA LEU A 164 2.40 11.59 -7.06
C LEU A 164 3.44 10.98 -8.03
N VAL A 165 4.67 11.48 -7.98
CA VAL A 165 5.81 11.01 -8.79
C VAL A 165 7.01 10.84 -7.87
N TYR A 166 7.76 9.74 -8.06
CA TYR A 166 8.97 9.50 -7.27
C TYR A 166 10.00 10.63 -7.44
N PRO A 167 10.69 11.00 -6.36
CA PRO A 167 11.78 11.98 -6.44
C PRO A 167 12.92 11.45 -7.32
N GLU A 168 13.52 12.37 -8.10
CA GLU A 168 14.73 12.12 -8.91
C GLU A 168 16.00 12.09 -8.04
#